data_9977f5a4ed11af6e488d0016217becdc
#
_entry.id   9977f5a4ed11af6e488d0016217becdc
#
_cell.length_a   1.000
_cell.length_b   1.000
_cell.length_c   1.000
_cell.angle_alpha   90.00
_cell.angle_beta   90.00
_cell.angle_gamma   90.00
#
_symmetry.space_group_name_H-M   'P 1'
#
loop_
_entity.id
_entity.type
_entity.pdbx_description
1 polymer ?
#
loop_
_entity_poly.entity_id
_entity_poly.type
_entity_poly.pdbx_seq_one_letter_code
_entity_poly.pdbx_strand_id
1 'polypeptide(L)'
;FIGIPTELPDLDPSFEQDLINLAEFSTRARSPVERDWRSPMKEVTFKHDPEGIGRFLTQLVTLSCALTIMNGDGKLTDLDKAIIYKICLDSINRTRRVCLQALTKYQNVETAALAMQLNYPTNTIRRFLEDLNVLEIVDRDKARRNADRWSLKPDYRALLSNFEAISPISTDLTEVEVLAEQAEEAKTGINMKDFSDAVSEKPIVGEVMDEEPLGGLEL
;
A
#
# COMPACT_ATOMS: atom_id res chain seq x y z
N PHE A 1 -2.30 36.46 17.74
CA PHE A 1 -1.76 36.30 16.37
C PHE A 1 -0.28 35.93 16.51
N ILE A 2 0.10 34.69 16.31
CA ILE A 2 1.50 34.31 16.18
C ILE A 2 1.91 34.81 14.78
N GLY A 3 2.87 35.77 14.77
CA GLY A 3 3.38 36.30 13.51
C GLY A 3 3.95 35.16 12.66
N ILE A 4 3.60 35.11 11.40
CA ILE A 4 4.20 34.13 10.45
C ILE A 4 5.69 34.48 10.37
N PRO A 5 6.60 33.54 10.70
CA PRO A 5 8.03 33.81 10.60
C PRO A 5 8.39 34.14 9.15
N THR A 6 9.25 35.13 8.98
CA THR A 6 9.73 35.60 7.69
C THR A 6 10.77 34.66 7.07
N GLU A 7 11.39 33.81 7.88
CA GLU A 7 12.39 32.82 7.48
C GLU A 7 11.91 31.42 7.87
N LEU A 8 12.19 30.44 7.02
CA LEU A 8 11.91 29.04 7.31
C LEU A 8 12.85 28.58 8.44
N PRO A 9 12.37 27.78 9.39
CA PRO A 9 13.22 27.21 10.43
C PRO A 9 14.27 26.28 9.81
N ASP A 10 15.50 26.36 10.31
CA ASP A 10 16.55 25.42 9.99
C ASP A 10 16.24 24.05 10.59
N LEU A 11 16.28 23.02 9.77
CA LEU A 11 16.14 21.64 10.22
C LEU A 11 17.51 21.11 10.67
N ASP A 12 17.50 20.15 11.58
CA ASP A 12 18.71 19.43 11.96
C ASP A 12 19.28 18.71 10.75
N PRO A 13 20.58 18.87 10.42
CA PRO A 13 21.20 18.24 9.24
C PRO A 13 21.09 16.72 9.20
N SER A 14 21.06 16.06 10.38
CA SER A 14 20.86 14.60 10.44
C SER A 14 19.43 14.24 10.03
N PHE A 15 18.46 15.04 10.41
CA PHE A 15 17.07 14.85 10.03
C PHE A 15 16.81 15.19 8.56
N GLU A 16 17.50 16.18 8.01
CA GLU A 16 17.44 16.45 6.56
C GLU A 16 17.90 15.25 5.74
N GLN A 17 18.99 14.59 6.17
CA GLN A 17 19.45 13.35 5.52
C GLN A 17 18.40 12.23 5.64
N ASP A 18 17.74 12.11 6.79
CA ASP A 18 16.65 11.16 6.97
C ASP A 18 15.48 11.45 6.03
N LEU A 19 15.11 12.72 5.84
CA LEU A 19 14.07 13.10 4.88
C LEU A 19 14.42 12.72 3.43
N ILE A 20 15.69 12.87 3.03
CA ILE A 20 16.17 12.46 1.71
C ILE A 20 16.02 10.95 1.55
N ASN A 21 16.52 10.18 2.51
CA ASN A 21 16.47 8.72 2.51
C ASN A 21 15.02 8.21 2.49
N LEU A 22 14.12 8.86 3.23
CA LEU A 22 12.69 8.59 3.25
C LEU A 22 12.01 8.88 1.93
N ALA A 23 12.30 10.03 1.34
CA ALA A 23 11.73 10.41 0.06
C ALA A 23 12.16 9.42 -1.03
N GLU A 24 13.44 9.03 -1.06
CA GLU A 24 13.95 8.03 -1.99
C GLU A 24 13.27 6.68 -1.79
N PHE A 25 13.24 6.18 -0.56
CA PHE A 25 12.61 4.92 -0.22
C PHE A 25 11.13 4.90 -0.63
N SER A 26 10.38 5.94 -0.22
CA SER A 26 8.93 5.99 -0.44
C SER A 26 8.58 6.10 -1.93
N THR A 27 9.30 6.93 -2.69
CA THR A 27 9.09 7.08 -4.14
C THR A 27 9.39 5.77 -4.87
N ARG A 28 10.45 5.06 -4.48
CA ARG A 28 10.81 3.75 -5.02
C ARG A 28 9.75 2.69 -4.66
N ALA A 29 9.36 2.61 -3.38
CA ALA A 29 8.41 1.60 -2.90
C ALA A 29 6.99 1.74 -3.47
N ARG A 30 6.57 2.96 -3.84
CA ARG A 30 5.27 3.23 -4.47
C ARG A 30 5.27 3.14 -5.98
N SER A 31 6.44 3.01 -6.62
CA SER A 31 6.55 2.94 -8.08
C SER A 31 5.72 1.79 -8.65
N PRO A 32 5.01 2.02 -9.76
CA PRO A 32 4.21 0.99 -10.39
C PRO A 32 5.10 -0.08 -11.03
N VAL A 33 4.64 -1.33 -10.94
CA VAL A 33 5.23 -2.50 -11.60
C VAL A 33 4.16 -3.12 -12.47
N GLU A 34 4.40 -3.18 -13.76
CA GLU A 34 3.47 -3.78 -14.72
C GLU A 34 3.67 -5.28 -14.80
N ARG A 35 2.56 -5.99 -14.98
CA ARG A 35 2.55 -7.45 -15.10
C ARG A 35 1.73 -7.88 -16.30
N ASP A 36 2.17 -8.95 -16.94
CA ASP A 36 1.36 -9.60 -17.96
C ASP A 36 0.16 -10.30 -17.31
N TRP A 37 -0.99 -9.64 -17.39
CA TRP A 37 -2.24 -10.16 -16.85
C TRP A 37 -2.78 -11.38 -17.64
N ARG A 38 -2.28 -11.61 -18.88
CA ARG A 38 -2.65 -12.76 -19.71
C ARG A 38 -1.88 -14.00 -19.32
N SER A 39 -0.67 -13.84 -18.78
CA SER A 39 0.13 -14.95 -18.26
C SER A 39 -0.50 -15.52 -16.99
N PRO A 40 -0.66 -16.85 -16.85
CA PRO A 40 -1.11 -17.47 -15.62
C PRO A 40 -0.23 -17.12 -14.41
N MET A 41 1.07 -16.92 -14.64
CA MET A 41 2.05 -16.56 -13.62
C MET A 41 2.05 -15.08 -13.30
N LYS A 42 1.40 -14.23 -14.13
CA LYS A 42 1.41 -12.77 -14.00
C LYS A 42 2.82 -12.20 -13.83
N GLU A 43 3.69 -12.59 -14.75
CA GLU A 43 5.09 -12.19 -14.75
C GLU A 43 5.25 -10.67 -14.85
N VAL A 44 6.29 -10.14 -14.23
CA VAL A 44 6.64 -8.73 -14.35
C VAL A 44 7.12 -8.44 -15.76
N THR A 45 6.47 -7.51 -16.44
CA THR A 45 6.81 -7.09 -17.81
C THR A 45 7.62 -5.81 -17.85
N PHE A 46 7.31 -4.88 -16.97
CA PHE A 46 7.97 -3.59 -16.95
C PHE A 46 8.03 -2.99 -15.54
N LYS A 47 9.13 -2.31 -15.24
CA LYS A 47 9.35 -1.52 -14.04
C LYS A 47 9.43 -0.05 -14.46
N HIS A 48 8.55 0.79 -13.94
CA HIS A 48 8.67 2.23 -14.13
C HIS A 48 9.80 2.78 -13.26
N ASP A 49 10.50 3.75 -13.79
CA ASP A 49 11.46 4.51 -12.99
C ASP A 49 10.72 5.20 -11.83
N PRO A 50 11.32 5.26 -10.64
CA PRO A 50 10.75 6.00 -9.52
C PRO A 50 10.50 7.45 -9.91
N GLU A 51 9.41 8.02 -9.40
CA GLU A 51 9.20 9.47 -9.46
C GLU A 51 10.42 10.19 -8.87
N GLY A 52 10.82 11.31 -9.48
CA GLY A 52 11.92 12.11 -8.96
C GLY A 52 11.65 12.52 -7.50
N ILE A 53 12.63 12.32 -6.63
CA ILE A 53 12.50 12.56 -5.18
C ILE A 53 12.17 14.01 -4.84
N GLY A 54 12.57 14.98 -5.69
CA GLY A 54 12.52 16.41 -5.39
C GLY A 54 11.14 16.90 -4.99
N ARG A 55 10.09 16.50 -5.71
CA ARG A 55 8.71 16.91 -5.38
C ARG A 55 8.27 16.40 -4.00
N PHE A 56 8.49 15.13 -3.73
CA PHE A 56 8.07 14.52 -2.48
C PHE A 56 8.94 15.04 -1.31
N LEU A 57 10.25 15.18 -1.52
CA LEU A 57 11.15 15.78 -0.54
C LEU A 57 10.72 17.21 -0.17
N THR A 58 10.38 18.05 -1.16
CA THR A 58 9.89 19.41 -0.90
C THR A 58 8.64 19.38 -0.03
N GLN A 59 7.72 18.44 -0.26
CA GLN A 59 6.52 18.30 0.57
C GLN A 59 6.87 17.91 2.00
N LEU A 60 7.81 16.98 2.21
CA LEU A 60 8.26 16.56 3.54
C LEU A 60 8.97 17.69 4.28
N VAL A 61 9.85 18.43 3.61
CA VAL A 61 10.53 19.59 4.19
C VAL A 61 9.51 20.66 4.58
N THR A 62 8.56 20.99 3.70
CA THR A 62 7.51 21.98 3.99
C THR A 62 6.68 21.56 5.20
N LEU A 63 6.31 20.28 5.30
CA LEU A 63 5.59 19.75 6.45
C LEU A 63 6.43 19.85 7.72
N SER A 64 7.70 19.50 7.66
CA SER A 64 8.63 19.59 8.81
C SER A 64 8.75 21.03 9.31
N CYS A 65 8.93 22.00 8.40
CA CYS A 65 8.96 23.41 8.76
C CYS A 65 7.63 23.88 9.37
N ALA A 66 6.49 23.46 8.83
CA ALA A 66 5.19 23.80 9.36
C ALA A 66 4.98 23.27 10.79
N LEU A 67 5.37 22.01 11.06
CA LEU A 67 5.30 21.41 12.39
C LEU A 67 6.22 22.15 13.37
N THR A 68 7.44 22.48 12.96
CA THR A 68 8.38 23.27 13.76
C THR A 68 7.80 24.64 14.15
N ILE A 69 7.13 25.32 13.22
CA ILE A 69 6.48 26.61 13.48
C ILE A 69 5.29 26.44 14.45
N MET A 70 4.51 25.39 14.27
CA MET A 70 3.35 25.11 15.12
C MET A 70 3.74 24.80 16.57
N ASN A 71 4.87 24.16 16.80
CA ASN A 71 5.39 23.87 18.15
C ASN A 71 5.82 25.15 18.92
N GLY A 72 6.18 26.21 18.20
CA GLY A 72 6.55 27.49 18.77
C GLY A 72 7.94 27.59 19.39
N ASP A 73 8.64 26.47 19.55
CA ASP A 73 10.01 26.41 20.11
C ASP A 73 11.10 26.29 19.03
N GLY A 74 10.70 26.26 17.76
CA GLY A 74 11.60 26.17 16.61
C GLY A 74 12.24 24.80 16.43
N LYS A 75 11.69 23.74 17.03
CA LYS A 75 12.24 22.39 16.96
C LYS A 75 11.16 21.36 16.63
N LEU A 76 11.59 20.30 15.91
CA LEU A 76 10.77 19.12 15.71
C LEU A 76 10.83 18.20 16.93
N THR A 77 9.66 17.79 17.39
CA THR A 77 9.54 16.75 18.42
C THR A 77 9.66 15.35 17.79
N ASP A 78 9.88 14.33 18.62
CA ASP A 78 9.87 12.94 18.14
C ASP A 78 8.49 12.53 17.61
N LEU A 79 7.41 13.12 18.15
CA LEU A 79 6.06 12.92 17.63
C LEU A 79 5.90 13.47 16.20
N ASP A 80 6.46 14.65 15.93
CA ASP A 80 6.42 15.25 14.58
C ASP A 80 7.18 14.37 13.57
N LYS A 81 8.35 13.89 13.98
CA LYS A 81 9.13 12.94 13.17
C LYS A 81 8.32 11.68 12.90
N ALA A 82 7.64 11.11 13.92
CA ALA A 82 6.79 9.94 13.76
C ALA A 82 5.63 10.20 12.77
N ILE A 83 5.02 11.39 12.80
CA ILE A 83 3.98 11.80 11.83
C ILE A 83 4.53 11.83 10.41
N ILE A 84 5.71 12.43 10.21
CA ILE A 84 6.37 12.50 8.90
C ILE A 84 6.66 11.09 8.37
N TYR A 85 7.19 10.22 9.19
CA TYR A 85 7.44 8.82 8.86
C TYR A 85 6.16 8.08 8.48
N LYS A 86 5.10 8.26 9.26
CA LYS A 86 3.81 7.66 8.97
C LYS A 86 3.29 8.10 7.60
N ILE A 87 3.38 9.38 7.28
CA ILE A 87 2.97 9.90 5.98
C ILE A 87 3.77 9.25 4.84
N CYS A 88 5.08 9.08 5.01
CA CYS A 88 5.92 8.39 4.04
C CYS A 88 5.47 6.94 3.81
N LEU A 89 5.23 6.19 4.88
CA LEU A 89 4.76 4.81 4.79
C LEU A 89 3.33 4.71 4.24
N ASP A 90 2.44 5.63 4.61
CA ASP A 90 1.06 5.66 4.13
C ASP A 90 0.96 6.01 2.63
N SER A 91 1.99 6.64 2.07
CA SER A 91 2.09 6.88 0.63
C SER A 91 2.34 5.59 -0.20
N ILE A 92 2.77 4.51 0.46
CA ILE A 92 3.04 3.21 -0.17
C ILE A 92 1.77 2.37 -0.18
N ASN A 93 1.56 1.58 -1.26
CA ASN A 93 0.46 0.63 -1.31
C ASN A 93 0.38 -0.22 -0.04
N ARG A 94 -0.82 -0.36 0.55
CA ARG A 94 -1.04 -1.04 1.83
C ARG A 94 -0.37 -2.41 1.90
N THR A 95 -0.54 -3.26 0.91
CA THR A 95 0.01 -4.63 0.94
C THR A 95 1.53 -4.62 0.85
N ARG A 96 2.14 -3.74 0.04
CA ARG A 96 3.61 -3.57 0.01
C ARG A 96 4.12 -3.09 1.37
N ARG A 97 3.44 -2.11 1.98
CA ARG A 97 3.80 -1.58 3.31
C ARG A 97 3.78 -2.68 4.37
N VAL A 98 2.72 -3.49 4.43
CA VAL A 98 2.61 -4.60 5.38
C VAL A 98 3.74 -5.63 5.18
N CYS A 99 4.10 -5.95 3.93
CA CYS A 99 5.25 -6.81 3.64
C CYS A 99 6.57 -6.19 4.13
N LEU A 100 6.79 -4.89 3.90
CA LEU A 100 7.99 -4.18 4.35
C LEU A 100 8.12 -4.17 5.87
N GLN A 101 7.03 -3.86 6.58
CA GLN A 101 6.99 -3.87 8.04
C GLN A 101 7.27 -5.28 8.63
N ALA A 102 6.71 -6.31 8.02
CA ALA A 102 7.00 -7.68 8.44
C ALA A 102 8.46 -8.07 8.17
N LEU A 103 9.04 -7.65 7.03
CA LEU A 103 10.44 -7.91 6.70
C LEU A 103 11.43 -7.11 7.56
N THR A 104 11.01 -6.04 8.23
CA THR A 104 11.83 -5.36 9.24
C THR A 104 12.08 -6.29 10.43
N LYS A 105 11.03 -7.00 10.86
CA LYS A 105 11.07 -7.93 11.99
C LYS A 105 11.67 -9.29 11.63
N TYR A 106 11.31 -9.81 10.45
CA TYR A 106 11.65 -11.15 9.99
C TYR A 106 12.54 -11.10 8.75
N GLN A 107 13.77 -11.57 8.88
CA GLN A 107 14.70 -11.68 7.77
C GLN A 107 14.81 -13.14 7.28
N ASN A 108 15.14 -13.31 6.01
CA ASN A 108 15.32 -14.63 5.40
C ASN A 108 14.08 -15.53 5.55
N VAL A 109 12.89 -14.93 5.36
CA VAL A 109 11.59 -15.57 5.57
C VAL A 109 11.05 -16.16 4.26
N GLU A 110 10.40 -17.33 4.35
CA GLU A 110 9.74 -17.97 3.22
C GLU A 110 8.41 -17.28 2.89
N THR A 111 8.06 -17.26 1.59
CA THR A 111 6.80 -16.64 1.12
C THR A 111 5.57 -17.18 1.85
N ALA A 112 5.50 -18.51 2.06
CA ALA A 112 4.36 -19.13 2.71
C ALA A 112 4.26 -18.75 4.20
N ALA A 113 5.40 -18.71 4.90
CA ALA A 113 5.45 -18.32 6.30
C ALA A 113 5.01 -16.86 6.49
N LEU A 114 5.50 -15.95 5.62
CA LEU A 114 5.12 -14.55 5.65
C LEU A 114 3.63 -14.36 5.32
N ALA A 115 3.11 -15.09 4.35
CA ALA A 115 1.70 -15.04 3.96
C ALA A 115 0.78 -15.49 5.10
N MET A 116 1.14 -16.58 5.79
CA MET A 116 0.41 -17.08 6.96
C MET A 116 0.41 -16.05 8.09
N GLN A 117 1.57 -15.44 8.36
CA GLN A 117 1.71 -14.45 9.42
C GLN A 117 0.91 -13.17 9.16
N LEU A 118 0.82 -12.77 7.90
CA LEU A 118 0.10 -11.57 7.47
C LEU A 118 -1.39 -11.84 7.17
N ASN A 119 -1.83 -13.08 7.31
CA ASN A 119 -3.20 -13.52 6.95
C ASN A 119 -3.61 -13.14 5.50
N TYR A 120 -2.68 -13.32 4.57
CA TYR A 120 -2.90 -13.06 3.14
C TYR A 120 -2.69 -14.33 2.30
N PRO A 121 -3.36 -14.45 1.12
CA PRO A 121 -3.08 -15.52 0.19
C PRO A 121 -1.61 -15.51 -0.26
N THR A 122 -0.95 -16.67 -0.27
CA THR A 122 0.47 -16.83 -0.62
C THR A 122 0.82 -16.22 -1.99
N ASN A 123 -0.06 -16.38 -2.99
CA ASN A 123 0.14 -15.81 -4.31
C ASN A 123 0.10 -14.27 -4.31
N THR A 124 -0.69 -13.66 -3.44
CA THR A 124 -0.74 -12.22 -3.26
C THR A 124 0.56 -11.71 -2.68
N ILE A 125 1.02 -12.29 -1.57
CA ILE A 125 2.30 -11.90 -0.93
C ILE A 125 3.46 -12.13 -1.89
N ARG A 126 3.52 -13.26 -2.60
CA ARG A 126 4.57 -13.50 -3.60
C ARG A 126 4.66 -12.37 -4.63
N ARG A 127 3.55 -11.92 -5.18
CA ARG A 127 3.54 -10.85 -6.17
C ARG A 127 4.09 -9.54 -5.62
N PHE A 128 3.68 -9.15 -4.41
CA PHE A 128 4.19 -7.92 -3.81
C PHE A 128 5.67 -8.02 -3.42
N LEU A 129 6.14 -9.19 -2.99
CA LEU A 129 7.57 -9.43 -2.75
C LEU A 129 8.39 -9.39 -4.05
N GLU A 130 7.87 -9.96 -5.14
CA GLU A 130 8.47 -9.84 -6.47
C GLU A 130 8.52 -8.40 -6.94
N ASP A 131 7.44 -7.60 -6.73
CA ASP A 131 7.44 -6.17 -7.03
C ASP A 131 8.53 -5.44 -6.26
N LEU A 132 8.61 -5.66 -4.95
CA LEU A 132 9.62 -5.05 -4.10
C LEU A 132 11.05 -5.47 -4.46
N ASN A 133 11.23 -6.70 -4.95
CA ASN A 133 12.52 -7.18 -5.45
C ASN A 133 12.91 -6.48 -6.77
N VAL A 134 11.97 -6.34 -7.70
CA VAL A 134 12.19 -5.60 -8.95
C VAL A 134 12.47 -4.13 -8.70
N LEU A 135 11.85 -3.54 -7.66
CA LEU A 135 12.12 -2.18 -7.18
C LEU A 135 13.42 -2.08 -6.36
N GLU A 136 14.16 -3.17 -6.21
CA GLU A 136 15.47 -3.23 -5.55
C GLU A 136 15.42 -2.88 -4.04
N ILE A 137 14.28 -3.11 -3.39
CA ILE A 137 14.10 -2.89 -1.95
C ILE A 137 14.32 -4.19 -1.16
N VAL A 138 13.93 -5.32 -1.74
CA VAL A 138 13.98 -6.64 -1.11
C VAL A 138 14.87 -7.55 -1.92
N ASP A 139 15.69 -8.34 -1.25
CA ASP A 139 16.50 -9.39 -1.85
C ASP A 139 15.74 -10.72 -1.83
N ARG A 140 15.85 -11.46 -2.94
CA ARG A 140 15.30 -12.80 -3.11
C ARG A 140 16.41 -13.82 -3.19
N ASP A 141 16.45 -14.74 -2.25
CA ASP A 141 17.31 -15.94 -2.32
C ASP A 141 16.51 -17.11 -2.91
N LYS A 142 16.94 -17.52 -4.12
CA LYS A 142 16.36 -18.66 -4.84
C LYS A 142 17.09 -19.95 -4.45
N ALA A 143 16.61 -20.62 -3.44
CA ALA A 143 17.15 -21.93 -3.11
C ALA A 143 16.76 -22.97 -4.19
N ARG A 144 17.75 -23.74 -4.69
CA ARG A 144 17.58 -24.71 -5.80
C ARG A 144 16.48 -25.76 -5.60
N ARG A 145 16.06 -26.02 -4.37
CA ARG A 145 15.03 -27.04 -4.01
C ARG A 145 14.04 -26.56 -2.96
N ASN A 146 14.22 -25.37 -2.39
CA ASN A 146 13.41 -24.84 -1.31
C ASN A 146 12.59 -23.64 -1.79
N ALA A 147 11.62 -23.23 -0.97
CA ALA A 147 10.85 -22.02 -1.21
C ALA A 147 11.74 -20.77 -1.24
N ASP A 148 11.36 -19.80 -2.07
CA ASP A 148 12.03 -18.49 -2.13
C ASP A 148 12.05 -17.84 -0.76
N ARG A 149 13.21 -17.30 -0.39
CA ARG A 149 13.42 -16.56 0.85
C ARG A 149 13.65 -15.09 0.57
N TRP A 150 13.14 -14.27 1.43
CA TRP A 150 13.10 -12.84 1.26
C TRP A 150 13.72 -12.11 2.44
N SER A 151 14.50 -11.08 2.14
CA SER A 151 15.14 -10.22 3.12
C SER A 151 15.06 -8.77 2.67
N LEU A 152 14.82 -7.86 3.60
CA LEU A 152 14.91 -6.45 3.33
C LEU A 152 16.40 -6.06 3.18
N LYS A 153 16.72 -5.22 2.19
CA LYS A 153 18.11 -4.74 2.03
C LYS A 153 18.56 -3.98 3.27
N PRO A 154 19.87 -4.08 3.64
CA PRO A 154 20.38 -3.52 4.89
C PRO A 154 20.07 -2.04 5.10
N ASP A 155 20.22 -1.22 4.05
CA ASP A 155 19.99 0.23 4.10
C ASP A 155 18.54 0.56 4.45
N TYR A 156 17.59 -0.10 3.80
CA TYR A 156 16.16 0.09 4.07
C TYR A 156 15.73 -0.53 5.40
N ARG A 157 16.42 -1.59 5.83
CA ARG A 157 16.17 -2.17 7.14
C ARG A 157 16.56 -1.19 8.25
N ALA A 158 17.74 -0.59 8.16
CA ALA A 158 18.19 0.41 9.12
C ALA A 158 17.21 1.60 9.18
N LEU A 159 16.81 2.10 8.00
CA LEU A 159 15.85 3.16 7.86
C LEU A 159 14.53 2.82 8.57
N LEU A 160 13.91 1.69 8.26
CA LEU A 160 12.62 1.28 8.83
C LEU A 160 12.69 0.93 10.33
N SER A 161 13.81 0.38 10.80
CA SER A 161 14.00 0.09 12.23
C SER A 161 14.06 1.36 13.08
N ASN A 162 14.64 2.42 12.56
CA ASN A 162 14.65 3.73 13.23
C ASN A 162 13.23 4.28 13.39
N PHE A 163 12.33 3.97 12.44
CA PHE A 163 10.92 4.40 12.50
C PHE A 163 10.12 3.65 13.55
N GLU A 164 10.32 2.36 13.68
CA GLU A 164 9.66 1.57 14.73
C GLU A 164 10.07 2.05 16.13
N ALA A 165 11.31 2.51 16.30
CA ALA A 165 11.80 3.03 17.57
C ALA A 165 11.20 4.41 17.93
N ILE A 166 10.88 5.25 16.95
CA ILE A 166 10.34 6.61 17.16
C ILE A 166 8.79 6.59 17.21
N SER A 167 8.15 5.63 16.56
CA SER A 167 6.69 5.53 16.49
C SER A 167 6.15 4.63 17.61
N PRO A 168 5.62 5.20 18.72
CA PRO A 168 4.80 4.46 19.67
C PRO A 168 3.39 4.15 19.08
N ILE A 169 3.11 4.63 17.87
CA ILE A 169 1.88 4.29 17.16
C ILE A 169 2.05 2.85 16.71
N SER A 170 1.68 1.94 17.61
CA SER A 170 1.41 0.55 17.29
C SER A 170 0.65 0.54 15.96
N THR A 171 1.30 0.11 14.90
CA THR A 171 0.60 -0.29 13.70
C THR A 171 -0.09 -1.59 14.09
N ASP A 172 -1.23 -1.43 14.75
CA ASP A 172 -2.03 -2.56 15.20
C ASP A 172 -2.38 -3.38 13.95
N LEU A 173 -1.68 -4.51 13.82
CA LEU A 173 -2.10 -5.58 12.92
C LEU A 173 -3.53 -6.03 13.26
N THR A 174 -4.03 -5.68 14.46
CA THR A 174 -5.40 -5.87 14.92
C THR A 174 -6.45 -5.16 14.07
N GLU A 175 -6.16 -4.02 13.42
CA GLU A 175 -7.09 -3.46 12.43
C GLU A 175 -7.26 -4.39 11.20
N VAL A 176 -6.24 -5.16 10.86
CA VAL A 176 -6.33 -6.13 9.76
C VAL A 176 -7.12 -7.35 10.19
N GLU A 177 -7.00 -7.78 11.44
CA GLU A 177 -7.78 -8.87 12.02
C GLU A 177 -9.25 -8.49 12.13
N VAL A 178 -9.57 -7.31 12.63
CA VAL A 178 -10.95 -6.81 12.73
C VAL A 178 -11.63 -6.67 11.37
N LEU A 179 -10.90 -6.18 10.35
CA LEU A 179 -11.44 -6.08 8.99
C LEU A 179 -11.54 -7.45 8.29
N ALA A 180 -10.69 -8.40 8.63
CA ALA A 180 -10.77 -9.76 8.13
C ALA A 180 -11.95 -10.53 8.78
N GLU A 181 -12.15 -10.37 10.08
CA GLU A 181 -13.33 -10.91 10.79
C GLU A 181 -14.63 -10.32 10.25
N GLN A 182 -14.71 -9.00 10.07
CA GLN A 182 -15.87 -8.35 9.48
C GLN A 182 -16.14 -8.79 8.02
N ALA A 183 -15.08 -9.10 7.25
CA ALA A 183 -15.23 -9.62 5.89
C ALA A 183 -15.65 -11.09 5.86
N GLU A 184 -15.29 -11.88 6.85
CA GLU A 184 -15.77 -13.26 7.01
C GLU A 184 -17.20 -13.31 7.54
N GLU A 185 -17.56 -12.48 8.50
CA GLU A 185 -18.95 -12.34 8.97
C GLU A 185 -19.87 -11.86 7.85
N ALA A 186 -19.44 -10.94 7.00
CA ALA A 186 -20.20 -10.51 5.83
C ALA A 186 -20.39 -11.64 4.78
N LYS A 187 -19.43 -12.56 4.67
CA LYS A 187 -19.53 -13.74 3.77
C LYS A 187 -20.43 -14.83 4.34
N THR A 188 -20.45 -15.01 5.65
CA THR A 188 -21.32 -15.99 6.30
C THR A 188 -22.76 -15.50 6.46
N GLY A 189 -23.00 -14.20 6.42
CA GLY A 189 -24.34 -13.59 6.47
C GLY A 189 -25.14 -13.63 5.16
N ILE A 190 -24.48 -13.91 4.02
CA ILE A 190 -25.17 -14.08 2.73
C ILE A 190 -25.52 -15.55 2.54
N ASN A 191 -26.69 -15.92 3.07
CA ASN A 191 -27.23 -17.26 2.86
C ASN A 191 -27.64 -17.40 1.38
N MET A 192 -26.90 -18.25 0.64
CA MET A 192 -27.16 -18.51 -0.79
C MET A 192 -28.58 -19.06 -1.06
N LYS A 193 -29.34 -19.41 -0.04
CA LYS A 193 -30.75 -19.81 -0.18
C LYS A 193 -31.66 -18.62 -0.48
N ASP A 194 -31.38 -17.45 0.07
CA ASP A 194 -32.20 -16.26 -0.16
C ASP A 194 -32.09 -15.70 -1.60
N PHE A 195 -31.01 -16.06 -2.32
CA PHE A 195 -30.83 -15.67 -3.73
C PHE A 195 -31.56 -16.60 -4.70
N SER A 196 -31.77 -17.87 -4.31
CA SER A 196 -32.48 -18.86 -5.13
C SER A 196 -34.00 -18.58 -5.16
N ASP A 197 -34.55 -18.11 -4.05
CA ASP A 197 -35.98 -17.86 -3.91
C ASP A 197 -36.42 -16.55 -4.57
N ALA A 198 -35.51 -15.58 -4.69
CA ALA A 198 -35.78 -14.29 -5.36
C ALA A 198 -35.79 -14.38 -6.89
N VAL A 199 -35.21 -15.41 -7.49
CA VAL A 199 -35.13 -15.60 -8.95
C VAL A 199 -36.29 -16.46 -9.48
N SER A 200 -37.03 -17.15 -8.62
CA SER A 200 -38.08 -18.08 -9.03
C SER A 200 -39.49 -17.49 -9.05
N GLU A 201 -39.71 -16.24 -8.65
CA GLU A 201 -41.03 -15.60 -8.72
C GLU A 201 -41.02 -14.43 -9.72
N LYS A 202 -41.37 -14.67 -10.97
CA LYS A 202 -42.39 -14.11 -11.86
C LYS A 202 -42.04 -14.35 -13.33
N PRO A 203 -42.87 -15.05 -14.10
CA PRO A 203 -42.84 -14.95 -15.55
C PRO A 203 -43.44 -13.60 -15.94
N ILE A 204 -42.62 -12.75 -16.56
CA ILE A 204 -43.13 -11.54 -17.22
C ILE A 204 -43.91 -12.00 -18.46
N VAL A 205 -45.23 -11.98 -18.36
CA VAL A 205 -46.12 -12.13 -19.49
C VAL A 205 -45.96 -10.84 -20.30
N GLY A 206 -45.26 -10.94 -21.42
CA GLY A 206 -45.18 -9.86 -22.39
C GLY A 206 -46.54 -9.70 -23.08
N GLU A 207 -47.14 -8.55 -22.90
CA GLU A 207 -48.23 -8.09 -23.79
C GLU A 207 -47.68 -7.93 -25.20
N VAL A 208 -48.18 -8.75 -26.09
CA VAL A 208 -48.00 -8.60 -27.54
C VAL A 208 -48.80 -7.40 -27.95
N MET A 209 -48.15 -6.29 -28.28
CA MET A 209 -48.78 -5.17 -28.97
C MET A 209 -48.95 -5.53 -30.45
N ASP A 210 -50.18 -5.63 -30.88
CA ASP A 210 -50.56 -5.81 -32.28
C ASP A 210 -50.03 -4.63 -33.12
N GLU A 211 -49.18 -4.92 -34.08
CA GLU A 211 -48.75 -3.98 -35.12
C GLU A 211 -49.85 -3.82 -36.13
N GLU A 212 -50.46 -2.62 -36.18
CA GLU A 212 -51.33 -2.22 -37.32
C GLU A 212 -50.47 -2.05 -38.59
N PRO A 213 -50.96 -2.50 -39.73
CA PRO A 213 -50.26 -2.34 -41.00
C PRO A 213 -50.43 -0.91 -41.52
N LEU A 214 -49.33 -0.17 -41.61
CA LEU A 214 -49.28 1.12 -42.31
C LEU A 214 -49.53 0.93 -43.80
N GLY A 215 -50.59 1.56 -44.22
CA GLY A 215 -51.08 1.60 -45.59
C GLY A 215 -50.07 2.18 -46.57
N GLY A 216 -50.15 1.65 -47.79
CA GLY A 216 -49.40 2.08 -48.94
C GLY A 216 -49.59 3.53 -49.30
N LEU A 217 -48.57 4.15 -49.81
CA LEU A 217 -48.61 5.33 -50.68
C LEU A 217 -47.82 4.97 -51.93
N GLU A 218 -48.65 4.78 -53.01
CA GLU A 218 -48.17 4.92 -54.38
C GLU A 218 -47.79 6.37 -54.64
N LEU A 219 -46.62 6.59 -55.23
CA LEU A 219 -46.34 7.41 -56.43
C LEU A 219 -44.84 7.43 -56.65
#